data_f02569d6fc8954b721934cae155f6c42
#
_entry.id   f02569d6fc8954b721934cae155f6c42
#
_cell.length_a   1.000
_cell.length_b   1.000
_cell.length_c   1.000
_cell.angle_alpha   90.00
_cell.angle_beta   90.00
_cell.angle_gamma   90.00
#
_symmetry.space_group_name_H-M   'P 1'
#
loop_
_entity.id
_entity.type
_entity.pdbx_description
1 polymer ?
#
loop_
_entity_poly.entity_id
_entity_poly.type
_entity_poly.pdbx_seq_one_letter_code
_entity_poly.pdbx_strand_id
1 'polypeptide(L)'
;IPMLQAGIGLIKNTEIDVRYFPSMEIEEIGDISMLGIGLKHDILQWFPIVDKIPIDVSIQAGYTGLKAEMTIEEQPVNLDIKVTTVNLIASKKFAMLTGYFGLGYNSSTTTFKVEKTYKIGIEGTSINFDSGDLSEINFESQNEIRANVGLRLQLAIIAIQANYTLSEYPVATIGLGI
;
A
#
# COMPACT_ATOMS: atom_id res chain seq x y z
N ILE A 1 2.70 -12.88 -0.01
CA ILE A 1 2.32 -12.46 1.37
C ILE A 1 0.81 -12.31 1.37
N PRO A 2 0.06 -13.07 2.19
CA PRO A 2 -1.38 -12.96 2.29
C PRO A 2 -1.76 -11.63 2.99
N MET A 3 -2.61 -10.83 2.37
CA MET A 3 -3.08 -9.56 2.88
C MET A 3 -4.61 -9.59 3.00
N LEU A 4 -5.13 -9.09 4.10
CA LEU A 4 -6.56 -8.91 4.31
C LEU A 4 -6.97 -7.52 3.83
N GLN A 5 -8.06 -7.46 3.07
CA GLN A 5 -8.65 -6.21 2.63
C GLN A 5 -10.16 -6.26 2.85
N ALA A 6 -10.71 -5.17 3.38
CA ALA A 6 -12.14 -4.98 3.53
C ALA A 6 -12.54 -3.60 3.01
N GLY A 7 -13.70 -3.51 2.35
CA GLY A 7 -14.26 -2.26 1.85
C GLY A 7 -15.70 -2.09 2.29
N ILE A 8 -16.09 -0.86 2.62
CA ILE A 8 -17.45 -0.49 2.96
C ILE A 8 -17.92 0.62 2.02
N GLY A 9 -19.01 0.34 1.29
CA GLY A 9 -19.70 1.34 0.48
C GLY A 9 -20.52 2.27 1.35
N LEU A 10 -20.36 3.56 1.12
CA LEU A 10 -21.09 4.65 1.76
C LEU A 10 -22.09 5.29 0.80
N ILE A 11 -22.81 6.29 1.29
CA ILE A 11 -23.70 7.13 0.48
C ILE A 11 -22.92 7.85 -0.63
N LYS A 12 -23.62 8.22 -1.71
CA LYS A 12 -23.07 8.95 -2.86
C LYS A 12 -21.88 8.24 -3.52
N ASN A 13 -22.02 6.92 -3.73
CA ASN A 13 -20.99 6.11 -4.41
C ASN A 13 -19.57 6.34 -3.86
N THR A 14 -19.46 6.41 -2.56
CA THR A 14 -18.19 6.51 -1.83
C THR A 14 -17.88 5.18 -1.20
N GLU A 15 -16.62 4.78 -1.20
CA GLU A 15 -16.14 3.51 -0.61
C GLU A 15 -14.92 3.81 0.26
N ILE A 16 -14.89 3.21 1.45
CA ILE A 16 -13.72 3.21 2.32
C ILE A 16 -13.13 1.82 2.32
N ASP A 17 -11.83 1.73 2.07
CA ASP A 17 -11.06 0.50 2.06
C ASP A 17 -10.08 0.48 3.23
N VAL A 18 -9.93 -0.68 3.85
CA VAL A 18 -8.86 -0.95 4.82
C VAL A 18 -8.08 -2.18 4.36
N ARG A 19 -6.76 -2.07 4.40
CA ARG A 19 -5.83 -3.17 4.14
C ARG A 19 -5.02 -3.43 5.39
N TYR A 20 -4.90 -4.68 5.74
CA TYR A 20 -4.19 -5.07 6.95
C TYR A 20 -3.35 -6.33 6.68
N PHE A 21 -2.09 -6.23 7.03
CA PHE A 21 -1.20 -7.37 7.14
C PHE A 21 -0.71 -7.40 8.58
N PRO A 22 -1.10 -8.43 9.36
CA PRO A 22 -0.69 -8.56 10.75
C PRO A 22 0.83 -8.73 10.82
N SER A 23 1.42 -8.35 11.95
CA SER A 23 2.83 -8.63 12.21
C SER A 23 3.07 -10.13 12.12
N MET A 24 3.97 -10.50 11.23
CA MET A 24 4.40 -11.88 11.02
C MET A 24 5.91 -11.92 10.94
N GLU A 25 6.48 -12.81 11.74
CA GLU A 25 7.89 -13.13 11.68
C GLU A 25 8.16 -13.95 10.42
N ILE A 26 9.02 -13.44 9.56
CA ILE A 26 9.48 -14.15 8.36
C ILE A 26 10.93 -14.55 8.62
N GLU A 27 11.20 -15.85 8.57
CA GLU A 27 12.56 -16.40 8.70
C GLU A 27 13.52 -15.63 7.80
N GLU A 28 14.68 -15.21 8.34
CA GLU A 28 15.74 -14.43 7.68
C GLU A 28 15.43 -12.94 7.42
N ILE A 29 14.17 -12.48 7.54
CA ILE A 29 13.80 -11.09 7.27
C ILE A 29 13.42 -10.35 8.56
N GLY A 30 12.74 -11.03 9.50
CA GLY A 30 12.22 -10.44 10.73
C GLY A 30 10.72 -10.16 10.69
N ASP A 31 10.25 -9.25 11.53
CA ASP A 31 8.83 -8.90 11.66
C ASP A 31 8.40 -7.89 10.61
N ILE A 32 7.32 -8.20 9.88
CA ILE A 32 6.73 -7.29 8.89
C ILE A 32 5.26 -7.07 9.23
N SER A 33 4.82 -5.80 9.21
CA SER A 33 3.42 -5.43 9.36
C SER A 33 3.04 -4.31 8.40
N MET A 34 1.76 -4.25 8.00
CA MET A 34 1.26 -3.20 7.12
C MET A 34 -0.17 -2.83 7.48
N LEU A 35 -0.44 -1.54 7.46
CA LEU A 35 -1.79 -0.98 7.56
C LEU A 35 -1.98 0.04 6.45
N GLY A 36 -3.09 -0.07 5.72
CA GLY A 36 -3.48 0.88 4.69
C GLY A 36 -4.94 1.27 4.84
N ILE A 37 -5.24 2.51 4.52
CA ILE A 37 -6.60 3.04 4.39
C ILE A 37 -6.76 3.68 3.03
N GLY A 38 -7.95 3.56 2.44
CA GLY A 38 -8.28 4.14 1.15
C GLY A 38 -9.68 4.74 1.14
N LEU A 39 -9.86 5.73 0.31
CA LEU A 39 -11.13 6.35 0.01
C LEU A 39 -11.29 6.40 -1.51
N LYS A 40 -12.40 5.89 -2.01
CA LYS A 40 -12.78 5.95 -3.41
C LYS A 40 -14.10 6.66 -3.56
N HIS A 41 -14.22 7.55 -4.53
CA HIS A 41 -15.42 8.32 -4.78
C HIS A 41 -15.72 8.39 -6.27
N ASP A 42 -16.97 8.13 -6.65
CA ASP A 42 -17.45 8.29 -8.01
C ASP A 42 -17.64 9.78 -8.31
N ILE A 43 -16.90 10.30 -9.30
CA ILE A 43 -16.95 11.71 -9.66
C ILE A 43 -17.96 12.00 -10.76
N LEU A 44 -18.41 11.00 -11.54
CA LEU A 44 -19.36 11.24 -12.63
C LEU A 44 -20.73 11.70 -12.13
N GLN A 45 -21.13 11.30 -10.93
CA GLN A 45 -22.41 11.72 -10.32
C GLN A 45 -22.56 13.24 -10.19
N TRP A 46 -21.47 14.01 -10.27
CA TRP A 46 -21.47 15.47 -10.17
C TRP A 46 -21.62 16.15 -11.52
N PHE A 47 -21.57 15.42 -12.63
CA PHE A 47 -21.62 15.93 -13.98
C PHE A 47 -22.89 15.46 -14.70
N PRO A 48 -23.97 16.24 -14.73
CA PRO A 48 -25.26 15.81 -15.29
C PRO A 48 -25.25 15.50 -16.80
N ILE A 49 -24.19 15.89 -17.51
CA ILE A 49 -24.04 15.63 -18.95
C ILE A 49 -23.57 14.18 -19.22
N VAL A 50 -23.06 13.49 -18.22
CA VAL A 50 -22.33 12.23 -18.38
C VAL A 50 -23.22 11.00 -18.18
N ASP A 51 -24.47 11.14 -17.78
CA ASP A 51 -25.46 10.04 -17.62
C ASP A 51 -25.64 9.15 -18.86
N LYS A 52 -25.15 9.59 -20.01
CA LYS A 52 -25.22 8.87 -21.27
C LYS A 52 -23.96 8.07 -21.61
N ILE A 53 -22.88 8.27 -20.87
CA ILE A 53 -21.62 7.56 -21.11
C ILE A 53 -21.62 6.29 -20.27
N PRO A 54 -21.56 5.10 -20.87
CA PRO A 54 -21.64 3.81 -20.14
C PRO A 54 -20.28 3.45 -19.53
N ILE A 55 -19.66 4.37 -18.81
CA ILE A 55 -18.44 4.19 -18.06
C ILE A 55 -18.58 4.84 -16.68
N ASP A 56 -17.93 4.30 -15.69
CA ASP A 56 -17.80 4.88 -14.35
C ASP A 56 -16.41 5.50 -14.22
N VAL A 57 -16.31 6.69 -13.63
CA VAL A 57 -15.02 7.31 -13.33
C VAL A 57 -14.97 7.68 -11.86
N SER A 58 -13.94 7.22 -11.19
CA SER A 58 -13.74 7.46 -9.77
C SER A 58 -12.33 7.95 -9.47
N ILE A 59 -12.23 8.78 -8.43
CA ILE A 59 -10.98 9.15 -7.79
C ILE A 59 -10.79 8.29 -6.56
N GLN A 60 -9.58 7.83 -6.34
CA GLN A 60 -9.19 7.06 -5.16
C GLN A 60 -7.96 7.70 -4.53
N ALA A 61 -8.01 7.93 -3.23
CA ALA A 61 -6.88 8.33 -2.42
C ALA A 61 -6.60 7.24 -1.39
N GLY A 62 -5.33 6.98 -1.09
CA GLY A 62 -4.93 5.97 -0.12
C GLY A 62 -3.65 6.33 0.60
N TYR A 63 -3.54 5.84 1.82
CA TYR A 63 -2.33 5.91 2.63
C TYR A 63 -2.01 4.51 3.15
N THR A 64 -0.74 4.12 3.05
CA THR A 64 -0.25 2.82 3.52
C THR A 64 1.03 3.02 4.29
N GLY A 65 1.08 2.49 5.51
CA GLY A 65 2.29 2.36 6.31
C GLY A 65 2.72 0.89 6.38
N LEU A 66 3.97 0.63 6.06
CA LEU A 66 4.63 -0.67 6.23
C LEU A 66 5.78 -0.51 7.20
N LYS A 67 5.88 -1.40 8.16
CA LYS A 67 6.98 -1.49 9.10
C LYS A 67 7.64 -2.85 8.97
N ALA A 68 8.95 -2.87 8.90
CA ALA A 68 9.74 -4.08 8.96
C ALA A 68 10.86 -3.91 10.00
N GLU A 69 10.94 -4.88 10.92
CA GLU A 69 11.96 -4.94 11.97
C GLU A 69 12.85 -6.14 11.66
N MET A 70 14.11 -5.88 11.37
CA MET A 70 15.09 -6.89 10.97
C MET A 70 16.26 -6.87 11.93
N THR A 71 16.90 -8.01 12.13
CA THR A 71 18.17 -8.09 12.87
C THR A 71 19.28 -8.43 11.88
N ILE A 72 20.21 -7.50 11.67
CA ILE A 72 21.35 -7.71 10.80
C ILE A 72 22.62 -7.66 11.67
N GLU A 73 23.41 -8.75 11.68
CA GLU A 73 24.62 -8.87 12.48
C GLU A 73 24.43 -8.47 13.97
N GLU A 74 23.39 -9.02 14.59
CA GLU A 74 22.97 -8.75 15.98
C GLU A 74 22.53 -7.29 16.24
N GLN A 75 22.31 -6.49 15.20
CA GLN A 75 21.81 -5.10 15.32
C GLN A 75 20.39 -5.00 14.82
N PRO A 76 19.48 -4.40 15.61
CA PRO A 76 18.12 -4.14 15.16
C PRO A 76 18.10 -3.02 14.12
N VAL A 77 17.46 -3.28 13.00
CA VAL A 77 17.24 -2.34 11.91
C VAL A 77 15.73 -2.19 11.69
N ASN A 78 15.23 -0.99 11.85
CA ASN A 78 13.83 -0.67 11.64
C ASN A 78 13.66 0.06 10.31
N LEU A 79 12.78 -0.48 9.46
CA LEU A 79 12.37 0.11 8.19
C LEU A 79 10.91 0.56 8.29
N ASP A 80 10.67 1.85 8.09
CA ASP A 80 9.32 2.45 8.04
C ASP A 80 9.09 3.02 6.64
N ILE A 81 8.11 2.49 5.91
CA ILE A 81 7.74 2.94 4.58
C ILE A 81 6.33 3.51 4.64
N LYS A 82 6.17 4.76 4.25
CA LYS A 82 4.88 5.46 4.15
C LYS A 82 4.60 5.80 2.69
N VAL A 83 3.45 5.37 2.19
CA VAL A 83 3.05 5.59 0.81
C VAL A 83 1.72 6.31 0.77
N THR A 84 1.68 7.44 0.07
CA THR A 84 0.45 8.14 -0.28
C THR A 84 0.19 7.93 -1.77
N THR A 85 -1.05 7.59 -2.10
CA THR A 85 -1.45 7.25 -3.47
C THR A 85 -2.69 8.05 -3.84
N VAL A 86 -2.72 8.59 -5.06
CA VAL A 86 -3.92 9.15 -5.67
C VAL A 86 -4.09 8.54 -7.05
N ASN A 87 -5.28 7.98 -7.33
CA ASN A 87 -5.59 7.34 -8.61
C ASN A 87 -6.87 7.94 -9.21
N LEU A 88 -6.87 8.08 -10.52
CA LEU A 88 -8.07 8.29 -11.33
C LEU A 88 -8.35 6.96 -12.05
N ILE A 89 -9.56 6.42 -11.87
CA ILE A 89 -9.94 5.10 -12.37
C ILE A 89 -11.16 5.23 -13.25
N ALA A 90 -11.05 4.78 -14.49
CA ALA A 90 -12.19 4.61 -15.40
C ALA A 90 -12.52 3.12 -15.49
N SER A 91 -13.78 2.75 -15.39
CA SER A 91 -14.25 1.37 -15.47
C SER A 91 -15.50 1.25 -16.30
N LYS A 92 -15.69 0.03 -16.86
CA LYS A 92 -16.89 -0.34 -17.58
C LYS A 92 -17.29 -1.75 -17.23
N LYS A 93 -18.54 -1.90 -16.81
CA LYS A 93 -19.13 -3.19 -16.48
C LYS A 93 -19.87 -3.76 -17.68
N PHE A 94 -19.56 -5.02 -18.02
CA PHE A 94 -20.21 -5.83 -19.02
C PHE A 94 -20.73 -7.11 -18.35
N ALA A 95 -21.99 -7.13 -17.98
CA ALA A 95 -22.60 -8.26 -17.26
C ALA A 95 -21.79 -8.62 -15.98
N MET A 96 -21.06 -9.73 -16.02
CA MET A 96 -20.22 -10.21 -14.89
C MET A 96 -18.78 -9.70 -14.96
N LEU A 97 -18.34 -9.14 -16.08
CA LEU A 97 -16.98 -8.67 -16.30
C LEU A 97 -16.91 -7.16 -16.18
N THR A 98 -15.97 -6.65 -15.40
CA THR A 98 -15.64 -5.24 -15.33
C THR A 98 -14.20 -5.04 -15.79
N GLY A 99 -14.02 -4.28 -16.87
CA GLY A 99 -12.71 -3.78 -17.26
C GLY A 99 -12.44 -2.43 -16.62
N TYR A 100 -11.21 -2.17 -16.20
CA TYR A 100 -10.83 -0.88 -15.67
C TYR A 100 -9.41 -0.47 -16.08
N PHE A 101 -9.24 0.83 -16.17
CA PHE A 101 -7.96 1.48 -16.42
C PHE A 101 -7.78 2.59 -15.39
N GLY A 102 -6.58 2.75 -14.87
CA GLY A 102 -6.25 3.76 -13.89
C GLY A 102 -4.95 4.49 -14.21
N LEU A 103 -4.93 5.76 -13.85
CA LEU A 103 -3.72 6.57 -13.78
C LEU A 103 -3.52 6.99 -12.33
N GLY A 104 -2.33 6.80 -11.81
CA GLY A 104 -2.02 7.05 -10.43
C GLY A 104 -0.73 7.82 -10.23
N TYR A 105 -0.68 8.49 -9.10
CA TYR A 105 0.48 9.17 -8.58
C TYR A 105 0.79 8.63 -7.19
N ASN A 106 2.02 8.23 -6.97
CA ASN A 106 2.54 7.76 -5.68
C ASN A 106 3.60 8.71 -5.16
N SER A 107 3.54 8.93 -3.86
CA SER A 107 4.63 9.54 -3.10
C SER A 107 4.97 8.60 -1.96
N SER A 108 6.22 8.20 -1.85
CA SER A 108 6.68 7.33 -0.76
C SER A 108 7.83 7.96 -0.01
N THR A 109 7.87 7.70 1.28
CA THR A 109 8.98 8.05 2.18
C THR A 109 9.43 6.78 2.87
N THR A 110 10.71 6.50 2.78
CA THR A 110 11.35 5.36 3.44
C THR A 110 12.31 5.86 4.49
N THR A 111 12.10 5.46 5.73
CA THR A 111 12.95 5.80 6.86
C THR A 111 13.66 4.55 7.37
N PHE A 112 14.97 4.57 7.37
CA PHE A 112 15.80 3.54 7.99
C PHE A 112 16.29 4.04 9.34
N LYS A 113 16.11 3.24 10.40
CA LYS A 113 16.64 3.47 11.73
C LYS A 113 17.51 2.30 12.12
N VAL A 114 18.76 2.55 12.42
CA VAL A 114 19.71 1.56 12.93
C VAL A 114 20.02 1.89 14.37
N GLU A 115 19.63 1.05 15.31
CA GLU A 115 19.98 1.20 16.72
C GLU A 115 21.35 0.57 16.97
N LYS A 116 22.36 1.40 17.18
CA LYS A 116 23.70 0.92 17.54
C LYS A 116 23.90 1.04 19.04
N THR A 117 23.96 -0.11 19.72
CA THR A 117 24.33 -0.19 21.11
C THR A 117 25.82 -0.59 21.19
N TYR A 118 26.71 0.32 21.52
CA TYR A 118 28.10 0.00 21.78
C TYR A 118 28.28 -0.39 23.25
N LYS A 119 28.63 -1.66 23.49
CA LYS A 119 29.08 -2.13 24.81
C LYS A 119 30.58 -1.96 24.87
N ILE A 120 31.09 -0.94 25.55
CA ILE A 120 32.50 -0.83 25.84
C ILE A 120 32.73 -1.45 27.23
N GLY A 121 33.26 -2.67 27.24
CA GLY A 121 33.72 -3.33 28.48
C GLY A 121 35.10 -2.83 28.87
N ILE A 122 35.17 -2.00 29.90
CA ILE A 122 36.41 -1.73 30.63
C ILE A 122 36.35 -2.60 31.87
N GLU A 123 37.43 -3.31 32.20
CA GLU A 123 37.49 -4.24 33.32
C GLU A 123 36.72 -3.71 34.56
N GLY A 124 35.60 -4.38 34.86
CA GLY A 124 34.77 -4.17 36.07
C GLY A 124 33.65 -3.13 35.96
N THR A 125 33.45 -2.47 34.81
CA THR A 125 32.33 -1.51 34.65
C THR A 125 31.80 -1.56 33.22
N SER A 126 30.53 -1.96 33.02
CA SER A 126 29.85 -1.88 31.74
C SER A 126 29.26 -0.47 31.59
N ILE A 127 29.81 0.33 30.72
CA ILE A 127 29.19 1.60 30.32
C ILE A 127 28.41 1.34 29.05
N ASN A 128 27.11 1.38 29.16
CA ASN A 128 26.22 1.34 27.99
C ASN A 128 26.18 2.79 27.46
N PHE A 129 26.83 3.03 26.35
CA PHE A 129 26.58 4.23 25.58
C PHE A 129 25.38 3.91 24.67
N ASP A 130 24.22 4.34 25.10
CA ASP A 130 23.10 4.54 24.22
C ASP A 130 23.44 5.75 23.35
N SER A 131 23.99 5.49 22.17
CA SER A 131 24.16 6.53 21.18
C SER A 131 22.79 6.81 20.57
N GLY A 132 21.97 7.54 21.33
CA GLY A 132 20.69 8.02 20.86
C GLY A 132 20.82 8.57 19.44
N ASP A 133 19.93 8.14 18.58
CA ASP A 133 19.67 8.68 17.22
C ASP A 133 20.90 8.81 16.28
N LEU A 134 21.70 7.78 16.16
CA LEU A 134 22.71 7.74 15.12
C LEU A 134 22.15 7.02 13.90
N SER A 135 21.70 7.83 12.96
CA SER A 135 21.40 7.53 11.57
C SER A 135 19.94 7.14 11.29
N GLU A 136 19.06 8.09 11.46
CA GLU A 136 17.82 8.11 10.69
C GLU A 136 18.18 8.57 9.27
N ILE A 137 18.17 7.64 8.32
CA ILE A 137 18.36 7.95 6.90
C ILE A 137 16.99 7.98 6.25
N ASN A 138 16.55 9.17 5.87
CA ASN A 138 15.31 9.36 5.15
C ASN A 138 15.59 9.37 3.65
N PHE A 139 14.99 8.42 2.94
CA PHE A 139 14.95 8.41 1.48
C PHE A 139 13.58 8.89 1.05
N GLU A 140 13.51 10.06 0.46
CA GLU A 140 12.34 10.45 -0.32
C GLU A 140 12.42 9.72 -1.65
N SER A 141 11.49 8.80 -1.88
CA SER A 141 11.36 8.17 -3.19
C SER A 141 10.84 9.20 -4.18
N GLN A 142 11.34 9.12 -5.40
CA GLN A 142 10.83 9.95 -6.49
C GLN A 142 9.34 9.73 -6.65
N ASN A 143 8.63 10.82 -6.82
CA ASN A 143 7.22 10.84 -7.14
C ASN A 143 6.98 10.05 -8.43
N GLU A 144 6.24 8.96 -8.36
CA GLU A 144 6.06 8.05 -9.47
C GLU A 144 4.65 8.15 -10.06
N ILE A 145 4.59 8.32 -11.38
CA ILE A 145 3.34 8.18 -12.14
C ILE A 145 3.23 6.71 -12.56
N ARG A 146 2.09 6.10 -12.29
CA ARG A 146 1.80 4.73 -12.69
C ARG A 146 0.50 4.64 -13.47
N ALA A 147 0.44 3.68 -14.38
CA ALA A 147 -0.78 3.29 -15.07
C ALA A 147 -1.14 1.85 -14.69
N ASN A 148 -2.40 1.57 -14.53
CA ASN A 148 -2.87 0.22 -14.27
C ASN A 148 -4.03 -0.15 -15.19
N VAL A 149 -4.10 -1.41 -15.55
CA VAL A 149 -5.20 -2.01 -16.30
C VAL A 149 -5.60 -3.30 -15.60
N GLY A 150 -6.88 -3.56 -15.52
CA GLY A 150 -7.34 -4.78 -14.88
C GLY A 150 -8.72 -5.22 -15.31
N LEU A 151 -9.01 -6.45 -14.93
CA LEU A 151 -10.30 -7.12 -15.16
C LEU A 151 -10.79 -7.69 -13.84
N ARG A 152 -12.08 -7.53 -13.59
CA ARG A 152 -12.79 -8.14 -12.46
C ARG A 152 -13.96 -8.96 -12.98
N LEU A 153 -13.96 -10.24 -12.68
CA LEU A 153 -15.05 -11.16 -12.94
C LEU A 153 -15.84 -11.38 -11.65
N GLN A 154 -17.13 -11.05 -11.66
CA GLN A 154 -18.02 -11.24 -10.52
C GLN A 154 -18.98 -12.39 -10.78
N LEU A 155 -18.85 -13.45 -9.97
CA LEU A 155 -19.67 -14.68 -10.03
C LEU A 155 -20.50 -14.75 -8.75
N ALA A 156 -21.73 -14.24 -8.79
CA ALA A 156 -22.58 -14.12 -7.61
C ALA A 156 -21.90 -13.38 -6.45
N ILE A 157 -21.47 -14.10 -5.42
CA ILE A 157 -20.79 -13.54 -4.23
C ILE A 157 -19.26 -13.56 -4.35
N ILE A 158 -18.70 -14.26 -5.34
CA ILE A 158 -17.25 -14.37 -5.51
C ILE A 158 -16.80 -13.39 -6.60
N ALA A 159 -15.74 -12.67 -6.35
CA ALA A 159 -15.07 -11.81 -7.31
C ALA A 159 -13.62 -12.26 -7.52
N ILE A 160 -13.23 -12.45 -8.77
CA ILE A 160 -11.85 -12.70 -9.17
C ILE A 160 -11.37 -11.47 -9.91
N GLN A 161 -10.21 -10.96 -9.54
CA GLN A 161 -9.63 -9.79 -10.19
C GLN A 161 -8.18 -10.06 -10.60
N ALA A 162 -7.82 -9.56 -11.77
CA ALA A 162 -6.46 -9.54 -12.28
C ALA A 162 -6.10 -8.09 -12.64
N ASN A 163 -4.95 -7.65 -12.21
CA ASN A 163 -4.48 -6.27 -12.40
C ASN A 163 -3.02 -6.28 -12.84
N TYR A 164 -2.68 -5.41 -13.78
CA TYR A 164 -1.32 -5.17 -14.22
C TYR A 164 -1.01 -3.68 -14.09
N THR A 165 0.00 -3.38 -13.30
CA THR A 165 0.46 -2.02 -13.04
C THR A 165 1.77 -1.78 -13.78
N LEU A 166 1.77 -0.74 -14.60
CA LEU A 166 2.93 -0.18 -15.27
C LEU A 166 3.50 0.92 -14.37
N SER A 167 4.69 0.70 -13.89
CA SER A 167 5.51 1.60 -13.08
C SER A 167 6.96 1.34 -13.42
N GLU A 168 7.90 1.96 -12.73
CA GLU A 168 9.32 1.63 -12.89
C GLU A 168 9.57 0.12 -12.72
N TYR A 169 8.85 -0.50 -11.78
CA TYR A 169 8.83 -1.96 -11.60
C TYR A 169 7.40 -2.47 -11.85
N PRO A 170 7.15 -3.12 -13.01
CA PRO A 170 5.83 -3.60 -13.34
C PRO A 170 5.38 -4.74 -12.42
N VAL A 171 4.12 -4.70 -12.00
CA VAL A 171 3.54 -5.67 -11.06
C VAL A 171 2.26 -6.27 -11.63
N ALA A 172 2.16 -7.60 -11.61
CA ALA A 172 0.92 -8.32 -11.85
C ALA A 172 0.32 -8.82 -10.53
N THR A 173 -0.97 -8.61 -10.34
CA THR A 173 -1.68 -9.00 -9.12
C THR A 173 -2.93 -9.79 -9.47
N ILE A 174 -3.19 -10.86 -8.75
CA ILE A 174 -4.45 -11.62 -8.80
C ILE A 174 -5.06 -11.59 -7.40
N GLY A 175 -6.35 -11.30 -7.33
CA GLY A 175 -7.09 -11.24 -6.07
C GLY A 175 -8.39 -12.03 -6.14
N LEU A 176 -8.79 -12.58 -5.00
CA LEU A 176 -10.07 -13.21 -4.76
C LEU A 176 -10.82 -12.44 -3.68
N GLY A 177 -12.08 -12.17 -3.89
CA GLY A 177 -12.95 -11.46 -2.96
C GLY A 177 -14.36 -12.06 -2.87
N ILE A 178 -15.07 -11.72 -1.84
CA ILE A 178 -16.48 -12.04 -1.59
C ILE A 178 -17.25 -10.79 -1.16
#